data_e813ca288e975feec52524d736b0d481
#
_entry.id   e813ca288e975feec52524d736b0d481
#
_cell.length_a   1.000
_cell.length_b   1.000
_cell.length_c   1.000
_cell.angle_alpha   90.00
_cell.angle_beta   90.00
_cell.angle_gamma   90.00
#
_symmetry.space_group_name_H-M   'P 1'
#
loop_
_entity.id
_entity.type
_entity.pdbx_description
1 polymer ?
#
loop_
_entity_poly.entity_id
_entity_poly.type
_entity_poly.pdbx_seq_one_letter_code
_entity_poly.pdbx_strand_id
1 'polypeptide(L)'
;MSQLAGLIKFIFKTALLLIGVILVVSLITRLPALLNNNAAPLLIETGSAWPFPPLNAEAQRLYPILQARVNEINTPLSTDPSLTPFTILDGETALDVAQKLQALRLISEAELFTQLLRYNGLDTRLQSGEYQLRRNMTMRQIGAALYRGRSAQLVVNVPSGWRMEQLAQHLSDNELLDGDLFLRQAREGVVVSHPLLADRPPGQSYEGYLFPGTYPLPDGAKPADLIARMLDTMAGRLPPDVLSLARQRGLTFYQVLTLASIVERETAAAAEKPFIASVYLNRLAPGSPYPLLQADPTVQYALGYQFGSGQWWKTPMSLDEYNRVNSPYNTYLYPGLPPGPIANPNLDSIMAVLQPAATNYYFFVCQRPQCEGGQHAFATTYEEHLQNVAVYLGQ
;
A
#
# COMPACT_ATOMS: atom_id res chain seq x y z
N MET A 1 49.87 42.45 -29.26
CA MET A 1 49.64 41.00 -29.05
C MET A 1 48.67 40.67 -27.92
N SER A 2 48.53 41.49 -26.87
CA SER A 2 47.60 41.24 -25.75
C SER A 2 46.09 41.33 -26.12
N GLN A 3 45.71 42.25 -27.00
CA GLN A 3 44.29 42.43 -27.41
C GLN A 3 43.77 41.27 -28.29
N LEU A 4 44.64 40.69 -29.14
CA LEU A 4 44.28 39.58 -30.00
C LEU A 4 44.04 38.28 -29.18
N ALA A 5 44.83 38.06 -28.13
CA ALA A 5 44.69 36.94 -27.20
C ALA A 5 43.38 37.04 -26.36
N GLY A 6 42.95 38.27 -26.02
CA GLY A 6 41.69 38.54 -25.34
C GLY A 6 40.48 38.23 -26.22
N LEU A 7 40.56 38.65 -27.49
CA LEU A 7 39.48 38.38 -28.47
C LEU A 7 39.33 36.90 -28.77
N ILE A 8 40.44 36.16 -28.92
CA ILE A 8 40.39 34.71 -29.14
C ILE A 8 39.79 33.98 -27.93
N LYS A 9 40.14 34.35 -26.68
CA LYS A 9 39.55 33.79 -25.47
C LYS A 9 38.08 34.10 -25.34
N PHE A 10 37.63 35.30 -25.76
CA PHE A 10 36.23 35.68 -25.75
C PHE A 10 35.45 34.86 -26.77
N ILE A 11 35.95 34.71 -28.01
CA ILE A 11 35.30 33.89 -29.07
C ILE A 11 35.22 32.41 -28.63
N PHE A 12 36.23 31.89 -27.99
CA PHE A 12 36.24 30.49 -27.52
C PHE A 12 35.21 30.27 -26.39
N LYS A 13 35.11 31.22 -25.43
CA LYS A 13 34.08 31.14 -24.36
C LYS A 13 32.67 31.25 -24.90
N THR A 14 32.41 32.18 -25.87
CA THR A 14 31.07 32.30 -26.47
C THR A 14 30.72 31.09 -27.34
N ALA A 15 31.67 30.49 -28.05
CA ALA A 15 31.45 29.26 -28.81
C ALA A 15 31.13 28.06 -27.88
N LEU A 16 31.83 27.93 -26.75
CA LEU A 16 31.59 26.89 -25.75
C LEU A 16 30.21 27.05 -25.11
N LEU A 17 29.80 28.29 -24.83
CA LEU A 17 28.48 28.62 -24.27
C LEU A 17 27.35 28.35 -25.27
N LEU A 18 27.56 28.64 -26.56
CA LEU A 18 26.64 28.31 -27.64
C LEU A 18 26.48 26.79 -27.85
N ILE A 19 27.58 26.05 -27.80
CA ILE A 19 27.56 24.57 -27.87
C ILE A 19 26.82 24.00 -26.66
N GLY A 20 27.05 24.55 -25.45
CA GLY A 20 26.32 24.16 -24.25
C GLY A 20 24.83 24.42 -24.35
N VAL A 21 24.44 25.58 -24.87
CA VAL A 21 23.02 25.95 -25.10
C VAL A 21 22.39 25.05 -26.17
N ILE A 22 23.09 24.77 -27.28
CA ILE A 22 22.61 23.86 -28.33
C ILE A 22 22.44 22.43 -27.81
N LEU A 23 23.35 21.94 -26.96
CA LEU A 23 23.23 20.62 -26.32
C LEU A 23 22.05 20.58 -25.33
N VAL A 24 21.86 21.63 -24.53
CA VAL A 24 20.73 21.72 -23.60
C VAL A 24 19.41 21.84 -24.36
N VAL A 25 19.33 22.67 -25.41
CA VAL A 25 18.14 22.79 -26.26
C VAL A 25 17.87 21.49 -27.01
N SER A 26 18.92 20.81 -27.53
CA SER A 26 18.79 19.49 -28.17
C SER A 26 18.35 18.41 -27.16
N LEU A 27 18.79 18.49 -25.92
CA LEU A 27 18.33 17.60 -24.85
C LEU A 27 16.89 17.91 -24.46
N ILE A 28 16.52 19.20 -24.30
CA ILE A 28 15.16 19.62 -23.98
C ILE A 28 14.18 19.33 -25.13
N THR A 29 14.59 19.47 -26.39
CA THR A 29 13.74 19.14 -27.55
C THR A 29 13.65 17.63 -27.82
N ARG A 30 14.62 16.85 -27.37
CA ARG A 30 14.60 15.38 -27.43
C ARG A 30 14.03 14.74 -26.13
N LEU A 31 14.05 15.46 -25.01
CA LEU A 31 13.41 15.01 -23.78
C LEU A 31 11.90 14.73 -23.95
N PRO A 32 11.10 15.53 -24.68
CA PRO A 32 9.71 15.16 -24.99
C PRO A 32 9.60 13.91 -25.86
N ALA A 33 10.55 13.66 -26.77
CA ALA A 33 10.57 12.42 -27.56
C ALA A 33 11.09 11.20 -26.75
N LEU A 34 11.89 11.45 -25.72
CA LEU A 34 12.33 10.44 -24.74
C LEU A 34 11.34 10.28 -23.57
N LEU A 35 10.58 11.34 -23.25
CA LEU A 35 9.55 11.33 -22.22
C LEU A 35 8.13 11.20 -22.80
N ASN A 36 7.94 11.43 -24.10
CA ASN A 36 6.70 11.15 -24.82
C ASN A 36 6.67 9.70 -25.36
N ASN A 37 7.43 8.83 -24.79
CA ASN A 37 6.95 7.49 -24.53
C ASN A 37 5.85 7.58 -23.44
N ASN A 38 4.81 8.37 -23.72
CA ASN A 38 3.47 8.26 -23.16
C ASN A 38 2.76 6.98 -23.64
N ALA A 39 3.48 6.06 -24.18
CA ALA A 39 3.14 4.69 -24.09
C ALA A 39 3.53 4.27 -22.68
N ALA A 40 2.67 4.52 -21.69
CA ALA A 40 2.62 3.60 -20.55
C ALA A 40 2.82 2.22 -21.15
N PRO A 41 3.82 1.45 -20.68
CA PRO A 41 4.04 0.15 -21.27
C PRO A 41 2.70 -0.56 -21.20
N LEU A 42 2.20 -0.95 -22.36
CA LEU A 42 0.96 -1.67 -22.62
C LEU A 42 0.59 -2.70 -21.58
N LEU A 43 1.53 -3.01 -20.73
CA LEU A 43 1.60 -4.23 -19.96
C LEU A 43 1.97 -3.98 -18.52
N ILE A 44 2.11 -2.72 -18.09
CA ILE A 44 2.28 -2.37 -16.69
C ILE A 44 0.99 -1.70 -16.22
N GLU A 45 0.04 -2.50 -15.79
CA GLU A 45 -0.85 -2.10 -14.73
C GLU A 45 -0.03 -2.10 -13.44
N THR A 46 -0.02 -0.97 -12.75
CA THR A 46 0.54 -0.86 -11.39
C THR A 46 -0.12 -1.94 -10.54
N GLY A 47 0.65 -2.94 -10.13
CA GLY A 47 0.14 -4.07 -9.34
C GLY A 47 0.23 -5.45 -10.00
N SER A 48 0.51 -5.57 -11.31
CA SER A 48 0.74 -6.88 -11.90
C SER A 48 2.09 -7.44 -11.46
N ALA A 49 2.13 -8.72 -11.09
CA ALA A 49 3.37 -9.42 -10.76
C ALA A 49 4.24 -9.72 -11.99
N TRP A 50 4.04 -9.00 -13.07
CA TRP A 50 4.84 -9.07 -14.27
C TRP A 50 6.15 -8.31 -14.07
N PRO A 51 7.31 -8.89 -14.42
CA PRO A 51 8.55 -8.13 -14.47
C PRO A 51 8.43 -7.02 -15.51
N PHE A 52 9.07 -5.88 -15.23
CA PHE A 52 9.18 -4.80 -16.21
C PHE A 52 9.84 -5.31 -17.48
N PRO A 53 9.34 -4.94 -18.68
CA PRO A 53 9.98 -5.34 -19.92
C PRO A 53 11.44 -4.85 -19.91
N PRO A 54 12.38 -5.70 -20.34
CA PRO A 54 13.77 -5.29 -20.44
C PRO A 54 13.89 -4.15 -21.46
N LEU A 55 14.66 -3.10 -21.11
CA LEU A 55 14.97 -1.99 -22.03
C LEU A 55 15.98 -2.46 -23.09
N ASN A 56 15.56 -3.35 -23.99
CA ASN A 56 16.38 -3.90 -25.06
C ASN A 56 15.74 -3.68 -26.44
N ALA A 57 16.52 -3.93 -27.50
CA ALA A 57 16.07 -3.73 -28.87
C ALA A 57 14.89 -4.64 -29.26
N GLU A 58 14.77 -5.81 -28.66
CA GLU A 58 13.67 -6.74 -28.92
C GLU A 58 12.35 -6.21 -28.35
N ALA A 59 12.36 -5.74 -27.10
CA ALA A 59 11.19 -5.12 -26.51
C ALA A 59 10.73 -3.88 -27.30
N GLN A 60 11.66 -3.04 -27.76
CA GLN A 60 11.33 -1.89 -28.61
C GLN A 60 10.68 -2.31 -29.94
N ARG A 61 11.12 -3.42 -30.55
CA ARG A 61 10.54 -3.95 -31.78
C ARG A 61 9.15 -4.56 -31.57
N LEU A 62 8.93 -5.25 -30.43
CA LEU A 62 7.67 -5.94 -30.14
C LEU A 62 6.58 -4.97 -29.66
N TYR A 63 6.97 -3.85 -29.06
CA TYR A 63 6.05 -2.87 -28.50
C TYR A 63 4.91 -2.45 -29.45
N PRO A 64 5.17 -1.93 -30.68
CA PRO A 64 4.11 -1.49 -31.59
C PRO A 64 3.18 -2.64 -32.02
N ILE A 65 3.69 -3.86 -32.12
CA ILE A 65 2.90 -5.05 -32.49
C ILE A 65 1.89 -5.36 -31.37
N LEU A 66 2.37 -5.41 -30.13
CA LEU A 66 1.54 -5.70 -28.97
C LEU A 66 0.54 -4.55 -28.70
N GLN A 67 0.96 -3.29 -28.90
CA GLN A 67 0.10 -2.13 -28.79
C GLN A 67 -1.10 -2.19 -29.74
N ALA A 68 -0.88 -2.57 -30.97
CA ALA A 68 -1.96 -2.70 -31.94
C ALA A 68 -2.99 -3.79 -31.58
N ARG A 69 -2.60 -4.75 -30.74
CA ARG A 69 -3.44 -5.89 -30.34
C ARG A 69 -3.74 -5.93 -28.83
N VAL A 70 -3.64 -4.78 -28.15
CA VAL A 70 -3.81 -4.68 -26.68
C VAL A 70 -5.17 -5.18 -26.20
N ASN A 71 -6.23 -4.90 -26.93
CA ASN A 71 -7.57 -5.36 -26.58
C ASN A 71 -7.68 -6.89 -26.59
N GLU A 72 -7.04 -7.55 -27.53
CA GLU A 72 -7.00 -9.01 -27.61
C GLU A 72 -6.21 -9.63 -26.45
N ILE A 73 -5.09 -9.02 -26.10
CA ILE A 73 -4.25 -9.46 -24.99
C ILE A 73 -4.99 -9.35 -23.65
N ASN A 74 -5.81 -8.31 -23.48
CA ASN A 74 -6.48 -7.98 -22.23
C ASN A 74 -7.97 -8.44 -22.17
N THR A 75 -8.47 -9.09 -23.21
CA THR A 75 -9.83 -9.64 -23.23
C THR A 75 -9.77 -11.16 -23.20
N PRO A 76 -10.41 -11.83 -22.25
CA PRO A 76 -10.48 -13.28 -22.21
C PRO A 76 -11.33 -13.81 -23.37
N LEU A 77 -10.99 -15.02 -23.88
CA LEU A 77 -11.77 -15.67 -24.94
C LEU A 77 -13.14 -16.19 -24.49
N SER A 78 -13.34 -16.33 -23.19
CA SER A 78 -14.55 -16.88 -22.60
C SER A 78 -14.89 -16.15 -21.31
N THR A 79 -16.16 -16.11 -20.96
CA THR A 79 -16.62 -15.67 -19.64
C THR A 79 -16.76 -16.83 -18.64
N ASP A 80 -16.49 -18.05 -19.07
CA ASP A 80 -16.60 -19.28 -18.27
C ASP A 80 -15.46 -19.34 -17.23
N PRO A 81 -15.75 -19.34 -15.92
CA PRO A 81 -14.74 -19.40 -14.87
C PRO A 81 -14.22 -20.82 -14.61
N SER A 82 -14.65 -21.83 -15.38
CA SER A 82 -14.23 -23.23 -15.18
C SER A 82 -12.72 -23.40 -15.31
N LEU A 83 -12.16 -24.31 -14.51
CA LEU A 83 -10.75 -24.67 -14.54
C LEU A 83 -10.46 -25.63 -15.67
N THR A 84 -9.37 -25.42 -16.37
CA THR A 84 -8.83 -26.31 -17.41
C THR A 84 -7.45 -26.76 -16.95
N PRO A 85 -7.21 -28.08 -16.79
CA PRO A 85 -5.89 -28.59 -16.47
C PRO A 85 -4.94 -28.33 -17.63
N PHE A 86 -3.73 -27.90 -17.31
CA PHE A 86 -2.68 -27.57 -18.27
C PHE A 86 -1.31 -28.03 -17.71
N THR A 87 -0.51 -28.69 -18.53
CA THR A 87 0.80 -29.20 -18.11
C THR A 87 1.89 -28.63 -19.01
N ILE A 88 2.94 -28.11 -18.41
CA ILE A 88 4.21 -27.77 -19.06
C ILE A 88 5.22 -28.85 -18.73
N LEU A 89 5.77 -29.51 -19.76
CA LEU A 89 6.81 -30.52 -19.61
C LEU A 89 8.19 -29.87 -19.55
N ASP A 90 9.15 -30.56 -18.96
CA ASP A 90 10.54 -30.11 -18.96
C ASP A 90 11.08 -30.00 -20.39
N GLY A 91 11.69 -28.86 -20.72
CA GLY A 91 12.27 -28.58 -22.02
C GLY A 91 11.29 -28.04 -23.09
N GLU A 92 10.01 -27.87 -22.77
CA GLU A 92 9.08 -27.19 -23.70
C GLU A 92 9.45 -25.71 -23.86
N THR A 93 9.42 -25.23 -25.10
CA THR A 93 9.65 -23.81 -25.40
C THR A 93 8.38 -22.98 -25.14
N ALA A 94 8.53 -21.67 -25.06
CA ALA A 94 7.39 -20.75 -24.96
C ALA A 94 6.41 -20.91 -26.12
N LEU A 95 6.89 -21.25 -27.32
CA LEU A 95 6.04 -21.48 -28.45
C LEU A 95 5.24 -22.80 -28.32
N ASP A 96 5.86 -23.89 -27.85
CA ASP A 96 5.18 -25.16 -27.61
C ASP A 96 4.05 -24.99 -26.60
N VAL A 97 4.34 -24.28 -25.51
CA VAL A 97 3.37 -23.92 -24.46
C VAL A 97 2.22 -23.09 -25.05
N ALA A 98 2.54 -22.06 -25.84
CA ALA A 98 1.55 -21.19 -26.48
C ALA A 98 0.65 -21.98 -27.48
N GLN A 99 1.19 -22.89 -28.23
CA GLN A 99 0.41 -23.75 -29.16
C GLN A 99 -0.57 -24.66 -28.39
N LYS A 100 -0.15 -25.23 -27.28
CA LYS A 100 -1.02 -26.03 -26.38
C LYS A 100 -2.16 -25.18 -25.78
N LEU A 101 -1.86 -23.94 -25.34
CA LEU A 101 -2.86 -23.02 -24.83
C LEU A 101 -3.88 -22.63 -25.92
N GLN A 102 -3.43 -22.40 -27.15
CA GLN A 102 -4.29 -22.09 -28.30
C GLN A 102 -5.19 -23.29 -28.64
N ALA A 103 -4.64 -24.51 -28.64
CA ALA A 103 -5.40 -25.74 -28.89
C ALA A 103 -6.52 -25.94 -27.86
N LEU A 104 -6.30 -25.56 -26.58
CA LEU A 104 -7.27 -25.59 -25.52
C LEU A 104 -8.23 -24.40 -25.53
N ARG A 105 -8.09 -23.48 -26.49
CA ARG A 105 -8.86 -22.21 -26.57
C ARG A 105 -8.77 -21.35 -25.30
N LEU A 106 -7.61 -21.34 -24.69
CA LEU A 106 -7.29 -20.46 -23.57
C LEU A 106 -6.71 -19.12 -24.06
N ILE A 107 -6.09 -19.11 -25.23
CA ILE A 107 -5.60 -17.90 -25.92
C ILE A 107 -6.04 -17.94 -27.38
N SER A 108 -6.10 -16.75 -28.03
CA SER A 108 -6.52 -16.63 -29.42
C SER A 108 -5.42 -17.06 -30.43
N GLU A 109 -4.15 -16.71 -30.13
CA GLU A 109 -3.04 -16.89 -31.03
C GLU A 109 -1.72 -17.17 -30.29
N ALA A 110 -1.04 -18.27 -30.66
CA ALA A 110 0.20 -18.71 -30.05
C ALA A 110 1.35 -17.72 -30.29
N GLU A 111 1.47 -17.16 -31.50
CA GLU A 111 2.54 -16.21 -31.81
C GLU A 111 2.40 -14.91 -31.00
N LEU A 112 1.17 -14.36 -30.89
CA LEU A 112 0.92 -13.17 -30.11
C LEU A 112 1.28 -13.40 -28.62
N PHE A 113 0.93 -14.55 -28.06
CA PHE A 113 1.27 -14.90 -26.70
C PHE A 113 2.78 -15.08 -26.50
N THR A 114 3.46 -15.71 -27.46
CA THR A 114 4.92 -15.84 -27.40
C THR A 114 5.63 -14.49 -27.49
N GLN A 115 5.14 -13.56 -28.33
CA GLN A 115 5.65 -12.20 -28.43
C GLN A 115 5.42 -11.43 -27.10
N LEU A 116 4.27 -11.64 -26.47
CA LEU A 116 3.95 -11.07 -25.16
C LEU A 116 4.93 -11.58 -24.08
N LEU A 117 5.21 -12.87 -24.05
CA LEU A 117 6.19 -13.44 -23.12
C LEU A 117 7.61 -12.89 -23.36
N ARG A 118 8.06 -12.84 -24.62
CA ARG A 118 9.39 -12.27 -24.99
C ARG A 118 9.50 -10.80 -24.62
N TYR A 119 8.46 -10.02 -24.89
CA TYR A 119 8.42 -8.61 -24.51
C TYR A 119 8.67 -8.41 -23.03
N ASN A 120 8.17 -9.30 -22.18
CA ASN A 120 8.31 -9.25 -20.73
C ASN A 120 9.51 -10.06 -20.20
N GLY A 121 10.33 -10.67 -21.08
CA GLY A 121 11.48 -11.51 -20.70
C GLY A 121 11.08 -12.79 -19.96
N LEU A 122 9.91 -13.34 -20.26
CA LEU A 122 9.32 -14.53 -19.62
C LEU A 122 9.43 -15.79 -20.46
N ASP A 123 9.78 -15.70 -21.74
CA ASP A 123 9.84 -16.80 -22.69
C ASP A 123 10.80 -17.92 -22.27
N THR A 124 11.84 -17.60 -21.48
CA THR A 124 12.82 -18.56 -20.94
C THR A 124 12.58 -18.86 -19.44
N ARG A 125 11.50 -18.35 -18.86
CA ARG A 125 11.23 -18.42 -17.41
C ARG A 125 9.93 -19.15 -17.06
N LEU A 126 9.28 -19.75 -18.05
CA LEU A 126 8.12 -20.60 -17.81
C LEU A 126 8.56 -21.83 -17.00
N GLN A 127 7.80 -22.17 -15.98
CA GLN A 127 8.13 -23.31 -15.13
C GLN A 127 7.38 -24.57 -15.58
N SER A 128 8.07 -25.70 -15.67
CA SER A 128 7.44 -26.99 -15.88
C SER A 128 6.55 -27.38 -14.68
N GLY A 129 5.45 -28.08 -14.97
CA GLY A 129 4.52 -28.53 -13.95
C GLY A 129 3.07 -28.55 -14.39
N GLU A 130 2.19 -28.86 -13.45
CA GLU A 130 0.74 -28.91 -13.67
C GLU A 130 0.11 -27.60 -13.21
N TYR A 131 -0.81 -27.07 -14.01
CA TYR A 131 -1.51 -25.81 -13.78
C TYR A 131 -3.01 -26.03 -13.86
N GLN A 132 -3.76 -25.16 -13.18
CA GLN A 132 -5.22 -25.06 -13.32
C GLN A 132 -5.54 -23.65 -13.82
N LEU A 133 -5.76 -23.52 -15.13
CA LEU A 133 -6.04 -22.23 -15.77
C LEU A 133 -7.55 -22.06 -15.93
N ARG A 134 -8.05 -20.85 -15.67
CA ARG A 134 -9.46 -20.53 -15.88
C ARG A 134 -9.70 -20.08 -17.30
N ARG A 135 -10.82 -20.47 -17.91
CA ARG A 135 -11.16 -20.09 -19.29
C ARG A 135 -11.43 -18.60 -19.46
N ASN A 136 -11.78 -17.90 -18.39
CA ASN A 136 -11.99 -16.45 -18.40
C ASN A 136 -10.73 -15.65 -18.07
N MET A 137 -9.54 -16.24 -18.14
CA MET A 137 -8.27 -15.51 -17.99
C MET A 137 -7.89 -14.81 -19.31
N THR A 138 -7.31 -13.63 -19.19
CA THR A 138 -6.65 -12.93 -20.30
C THR A 138 -5.31 -13.58 -20.61
N MET A 139 -4.73 -13.31 -21.79
CA MET A 139 -3.37 -13.78 -22.12
C MET A 139 -2.34 -13.35 -21.08
N ARG A 140 -2.47 -12.15 -20.56
CA ARG A 140 -1.60 -11.63 -19.50
C ARG A 140 -1.72 -12.45 -18.22
N GLN A 141 -2.94 -12.70 -17.76
CA GLN A 141 -3.18 -13.49 -16.56
C GLN A 141 -2.65 -14.91 -16.70
N ILE A 142 -2.82 -15.53 -17.88
CA ILE A 142 -2.25 -16.86 -18.16
C ILE A 142 -0.72 -16.82 -18.08
N GLY A 143 -0.07 -15.88 -18.78
CA GLY A 143 1.38 -15.77 -18.72
C GLY A 143 1.92 -15.53 -17.32
N ALA A 144 1.25 -14.71 -16.51
CA ALA A 144 1.59 -14.51 -15.10
C ALA A 144 1.47 -15.80 -14.28
N ALA A 145 0.42 -16.60 -14.49
CA ALA A 145 0.24 -17.88 -13.85
C ALA A 145 1.37 -18.87 -14.20
N LEU A 146 1.74 -18.96 -15.46
CA LEU A 146 2.80 -19.87 -15.93
C LEU A 146 4.21 -19.44 -15.47
N TYR A 147 4.45 -18.15 -15.31
CA TYR A 147 5.70 -17.63 -14.76
C TYR A 147 5.85 -17.92 -13.26
N ARG A 148 4.77 -17.82 -12.50
CA ARG A 148 4.79 -18.08 -11.06
C ARG A 148 4.95 -19.56 -10.68
N GLY A 149 4.75 -20.48 -11.65
CA GLY A 149 4.91 -21.92 -11.46
C GLY A 149 3.75 -22.60 -10.74
N ARG A 150 3.98 -23.83 -10.32
CA ARG A 150 3.03 -24.79 -9.71
C ARG A 150 2.20 -24.24 -8.53
N SER A 151 2.61 -23.14 -8.00
CA SER A 151 1.93 -22.41 -6.95
C SER A 151 1.72 -21.00 -7.43
N ALA A 152 0.69 -20.77 -8.21
CA ALA A 152 0.08 -19.44 -8.26
C ALA A 152 -0.51 -19.18 -6.86
N GLN A 153 0.37 -19.05 -5.87
CA GLN A 153 -0.03 -18.47 -4.61
C GLN A 153 -0.33 -17.01 -4.89
N LEU A 154 -1.60 -16.68 -4.82
CA LEU A 154 -2.02 -15.31 -4.76
C LEU A 154 -1.31 -14.68 -3.54
N VAL A 155 -0.46 -13.70 -3.76
CA VAL A 155 0.25 -13.02 -2.67
C VAL A 155 -0.34 -11.64 -2.47
N VAL A 156 -0.99 -11.44 -1.32
CA VAL A 156 -1.53 -10.15 -0.91
C VAL A 156 -0.56 -9.48 0.05
N ASN A 157 -0.02 -8.33 -0.34
CA ASN A 157 0.81 -7.49 0.52
C ASN A 157 -0.05 -6.40 1.15
N VAL A 158 -0.06 -6.34 2.47
CA VAL A 158 -0.85 -5.40 3.26
C VAL A 158 0.08 -4.52 4.08
N PRO A 159 0.28 -3.25 3.68
CA PRO A 159 1.03 -2.29 4.47
C PRO A 159 0.36 -1.97 5.80
N SER A 160 1.17 -1.62 6.82
CA SER A 160 0.65 -1.12 8.09
C SER A 160 -0.02 0.25 7.93
N GLY A 161 -0.98 0.54 8.81
CA GLY A 161 -1.68 1.82 8.81
C GLY A 161 -2.71 1.99 7.69
N TRP A 162 -2.96 0.96 6.88
CA TRP A 162 -4.06 0.97 5.92
C TRP A 162 -5.40 0.75 6.63
N ARG A 163 -6.46 1.35 6.06
CA ARG A 163 -7.85 1.06 6.44
C ARG A 163 -8.37 -0.09 5.59
N MET A 164 -9.46 -0.72 6.06
CA MET A 164 -10.11 -1.80 5.31
C MET A 164 -10.56 -1.38 3.90
N GLU A 165 -10.97 -0.10 3.70
CA GLU A 165 -11.34 0.40 2.38
C GLU A 165 -10.14 0.50 1.43
N GLN A 166 -8.97 0.94 1.92
CA GLN A 166 -7.72 0.94 1.12
C GLN A 166 -7.33 -0.47 0.70
N LEU A 167 -7.47 -1.43 1.62
CA LEU A 167 -7.19 -2.83 1.30
C LEU A 167 -8.18 -3.39 0.28
N ALA A 168 -9.47 -3.09 0.43
CA ALA A 168 -10.49 -3.51 -0.53
C ALA A 168 -10.21 -2.95 -1.94
N GLN A 169 -9.89 -1.67 -2.02
CA GLN A 169 -9.49 -1.03 -3.28
C GLN A 169 -8.26 -1.72 -3.88
N HIS A 170 -7.22 -1.95 -3.08
CA HIS A 170 -6.01 -2.64 -3.51
C HIS A 170 -6.30 -4.05 -4.04
N LEU A 171 -7.19 -4.80 -3.39
CA LEU A 171 -7.59 -6.14 -3.85
C LEU A 171 -8.29 -6.10 -5.21
N SER A 172 -9.17 -5.12 -5.43
CA SER A 172 -9.88 -4.93 -6.70
C SER A 172 -8.95 -4.42 -7.81
N ASP A 173 -8.19 -3.35 -7.53
CA ASP A 173 -7.33 -2.69 -8.52
C ASP A 173 -6.23 -3.62 -9.06
N ASN A 174 -5.80 -4.60 -8.25
CA ASN A 174 -4.79 -5.58 -8.61
C ASN A 174 -5.37 -6.96 -8.97
N GLU A 175 -6.69 -7.07 -9.11
CA GLU A 175 -7.39 -8.32 -9.44
C GLU A 175 -6.99 -9.51 -8.52
N LEU A 176 -6.67 -9.20 -7.25
CA LEU A 176 -6.21 -10.20 -6.30
C LEU A 176 -7.35 -11.03 -5.72
N LEU A 177 -8.41 -10.33 -5.27
CA LEU A 177 -9.65 -10.90 -4.74
C LEU A 177 -10.82 -9.93 -5.05
N ASP A 178 -12.05 -10.39 -4.83
CA ASP A 178 -13.24 -9.52 -4.86
C ASP A 178 -13.17 -8.53 -3.68
N GLY A 179 -12.70 -7.31 -3.95
CA GLY A 179 -12.53 -6.26 -2.94
C GLY A 179 -13.85 -5.75 -2.38
N ASP A 180 -14.92 -5.73 -3.16
CA ASP A 180 -16.25 -5.33 -2.69
C ASP A 180 -16.81 -6.37 -1.70
N LEU A 181 -16.66 -7.66 -2.01
CA LEU A 181 -17.03 -8.73 -1.09
C LEU A 181 -16.16 -8.69 0.17
N PHE A 182 -14.85 -8.46 0.03
CA PHE A 182 -13.95 -8.28 1.17
C PHE A 182 -14.44 -7.14 2.07
N LEU A 183 -14.74 -5.98 1.50
CA LEU A 183 -15.15 -4.81 2.26
C LEU A 183 -16.48 -5.04 2.99
N ARG A 184 -17.47 -5.68 2.33
CA ARG A 184 -18.72 -6.06 2.99
C ARG A 184 -18.45 -6.98 4.18
N GLN A 185 -17.68 -8.05 3.99
CA GLN A 185 -17.37 -9.02 5.04
C GLN A 185 -16.56 -8.39 6.18
N ALA A 186 -15.60 -7.50 5.85
CA ALA A 186 -14.82 -6.78 6.84
C ALA A 186 -15.67 -5.82 7.67
N ARG A 187 -16.64 -5.14 7.07
CA ARG A 187 -17.58 -4.24 7.76
C ARG A 187 -18.57 -4.98 8.64
N GLU A 188 -19.14 -6.06 8.15
CA GLU A 188 -20.10 -6.87 8.90
C GLU A 188 -19.44 -7.54 10.12
N GLY A 189 -18.17 -7.90 10.00
CA GLY A 189 -17.37 -8.43 11.10
C GLY A 189 -17.84 -9.79 11.63
N VAL A 190 -18.55 -10.61 10.84
CA VAL A 190 -19.16 -11.86 11.31
C VAL A 190 -18.71 -13.10 10.54
N VAL A 191 -17.95 -12.93 9.46
CA VAL A 191 -17.60 -14.03 8.54
C VAL A 191 -16.57 -15.01 9.15
N VAL A 192 -15.78 -14.57 10.12
CA VAL A 192 -14.75 -15.38 10.80
C VAL A 192 -14.99 -15.34 12.31
N SER A 193 -14.91 -16.51 12.96
CA SER A 193 -14.85 -16.62 14.42
C SER A 193 -13.40 -16.82 14.85
N HIS A 194 -12.91 -16.00 15.78
CA HIS A 194 -11.53 -16.05 16.24
C HIS A 194 -11.42 -15.60 17.71
N PRO A 195 -10.55 -16.21 18.56
CA PRO A 195 -10.39 -15.82 19.98
C PRO A 195 -10.05 -14.35 20.22
N LEU A 196 -9.27 -13.71 19.34
CA LEU A 196 -8.94 -12.29 19.44
C LEU A 196 -10.17 -11.35 19.32
N LEU A 197 -11.30 -11.85 18.84
CA LEU A 197 -12.53 -11.08 18.68
C LEU A 197 -13.42 -11.14 19.93
N ALA A 198 -12.98 -11.80 21.00
CA ALA A 198 -13.81 -12.10 22.18
C ALA A 198 -14.38 -10.86 22.88
N ASP A 199 -13.65 -9.75 22.89
CA ASP A 199 -14.07 -8.47 23.49
C ASP A 199 -14.33 -7.36 22.47
N ARG A 200 -14.44 -7.71 21.17
CA ARG A 200 -14.91 -6.81 20.13
C ARG A 200 -16.42 -6.58 20.30
N PRO A 201 -16.87 -5.31 20.37
CA PRO A 201 -18.29 -5.03 20.56
C PRO A 201 -19.12 -5.59 19.38
N PRO A 202 -20.34 -6.06 19.63
CA PRO A 202 -21.23 -6.54 18.58
C PRO A 202 -21.47 -5.47 17.50
N GLY A 203 -21.48 -5.88 16.23
CA GLY A 203 -21.72 -4.98 15.08
C GLY A 203 -20.51 -4.13 14.68
N GLN A 204 -19.37 -4.26 15.34
CA GLN A 204 -18.14 -3.60 14.90
C GLN A 204 -17.47 -4.37 13.76
N SER A 205 -16.75 -3.63 12.89
CA SER A 205 -15.99 -4.17 11.77
C SER A 205 -14.73 -4.93 12.22
N TYR A 206 -14.02 -5.52 11.25
CA TYR A 206 -12.65 -6.05 11.46
C TYR A 206 -11.56 -4.97 11.34
N GLU A 207 -11.90 -3.67 11.24
CA GLU A 207 -10.87 -2.61 11.27
C GLU A 207 -10.01 -2.75 12.52
N GLY A 208 -8.69 -2.63 12.36
CA GLY A 208 -7.71 -2.86 13.42
C GLY A 208 -7.26 -4.32 13.58
N TYR A 209 -8.05 -5.29 13.12
CA TYR A 209 -7.74 -6.72 13.16
C TYR A 209 -7.14 -7.27 11.87
N LEU A 210 -7.20 -6.50 10.77
CA LEU A 210 -6.66 -6.89 9.46
C LEU A 210 -5.14 -6.69 9.45
N PHE A 211 -4.44 -7.55 10.17
CA PHE A 211 -3.01 -7.37 10.49
C PHE A 211 -2.15 -7.20 9.24
N PRO A 212 -1.22 -6.21 9.22
CA PRO A 212 -0.34 -5.99 8.08
C PRO A 212 0.65 -7.14 7.88
N GLY A 213 0.99 -7.41 6.61
CA GLY A 213 1.90 -8.51 6.28
C GLY A 213 1.80 -8.97 4.83
N THR A 214 2.49 -10.05 4.52
CA THR A 214 2.46 -10.72 3.22
C THR A 214 1.71 -12.05 3.36
N TYR A 215 0.64 -12.20 2.59
CA TYR A 215 -0.29 -13.32 2.69
C TYR A 215 -0.30 -14.15 1.42
N PRO A 216 0.44 -15.26 1.39
CA PRO A 216 0.28 -16.24 0.33
C PRO A 216 -1.05 -16.97 0.52
N LEU A 217 -1.90 -16.93 -0.49
CA LEU A 217 -3.21 -17.58 -0.52
C LEU A 217 -3.23 -18.66 -1.60
N PRO A 218 -3.94 -19.78 -1.38
CA PRO A 218 -4.12 -20.79 -2.42
C PRO A 218 -4.94 -20.24 -3.59
N ASP A 219 -4.83 -20.86 -4.74
CA ASP A 219 -5.72 -20.54 -5.86
C ASP A 219 -7.18 -20.78 -5.48
N GLY A 220 -8.04 -19.85 -5.91
CA GLY A 220 -9.46 -19.89 -5.56
C GLY A 220 -9.80 -19.40 -4.15
N ALA A 221 -8.83 -18.88 -3.40
CA ALA A 221 -9.08 -18.27 -2.09
C ALA A 221 -10.15 -17.18 -2.17
N LYS A 222 -10.93 -17.08 -1.11
CA LYS A 222 -12.00 -16.10 -0.94
C LYS A 222 -11.56 -14.98 0.01
N PRO A 223 -12.19 -13.81 0.00
CA PRO A 223 -11.92 -12.74 0.96
C PRO A 223 -11.94 -13.19 2.43
N ALA A 224 -12.85 -14.08 2.80
CA ALA A 224 -12.91 -14.66 4.15
C ALA A 224 -11.62 -15.41 4.54
N ASP A 225 -10.96 -16.07 3.59
CA ASP A 225 -9.71 -16.80 3.85
C ASP A 225 -8.57 -15.84 4.15
N LEU A 226 -8.54 -14.69 3.46
CA LEU A 226 -7.59 -13.61 3.76
C LEU A 226 -7.85 -13.04 5.16
N ILE A 227 -9.09 -12.71 5.51
CA ILE A 227 -9.46 -12.20 6.84
C ILE A 227 -9.04 -13.19 7.93
N ALA A 228 -9.34 -14.47 7.75
CA ALA A 228 -8.93 -15.52 8.71
C ALA A 228 -7.41 -15.57 8.90
N ARG A 229 -6.65 -15.56 7.80
CA ARG A 229 -5.17 -15.57 7.85
C ARG A 229 -4.60 -14.33 8.51
N MET A 230 -5.23 -13.16 8.34
CA MET A 230 -4.81 -11.92 9.01
C MET A 230 -4.99 -12.04 10.53
N LEU A 231 -6.10 -12.59 10.99
CA LEU A 231 -6.38 -12.85 12.40
C LEU A 231 -5.41 -13.88 12.98
N ASP A 232 -5.19 -15.02 12.28
CA ASP A 232 -4.23 -16.05 12.69
C ASP A 232 -2.81 -15.48 12.78
N THR A 233 -2.42 -14.65 11.81
CA THR A 233 -1.11 -13.99 11.80
C THR A 233 -0.95 -13.05 12.98
N MET A 234 -1.96 -12.23 13.25
CA MET A 234 -1.97 -11.35 14.42
C MET A 234 -1.81 -12.19 15.72
N ALA A 235 -2.61 -13.24 15.87
CA ALA A 235 -2.54 -14.12 17.04
C ALA A 235 -1.16 -14.77 17.21
N GLY A 236 -0.56 -15.21 16.12
CA GLY A 236 0.78 -15.83 16.15
C GLY A 236 1.93 -14.85 16.41
N ARG A 237 1.71 -13.55 16.24
CA ARG A 237 2.71 -12.51 16.50
C ARG A 237 2.58 -11.87 17.88
N LEU A 238 1.39 -11.88 18.44
CA LEU A 238 1.10 -11.31 19.75
C LEU A 238 1.58 -12.23 20.88
N PRO A 239 1.92 -11.67 22.07
CA PRO A 239 2.15 -12.47 23.27
C PRO A 239 0.93 -13.37 23.58
N PRO A 240 1.12 -14.59 24.04
CA PRO A 240 0.01 -15.51 24.36
C PRO A 240 -0.96 -14.95 25.39
N ASP A 241 -0.49 -14.08 26.27
CA ASP A 241 -1.24 -13.44 27.35
C ASP A 241 -1.74 -12.03 27.00
N VAL A 242 -1.77 -11.65 25.71
CA VAL A 242 -2.14 -10.31 25.24
C VAL A 242 -3.45 -9.78 25.82
N LEU A 243 -4.48 -10.62 25.93
CA LEU A 243 -5.77 -10.22 26.52
C LEU A 243 -5.65 -9.94 28.02
N SER A 244 -4.73 -10.62 28.72
CA SER A 244 -4.43 -10.32 30.12
C SER A 244 -3.65 -9.02 30.26
N LEU A 245 -2.67 -8.78 29.40
CA LEU A 245 -1.92 -7.52 29.34
C LEU A 245 -2.84 -6.31 29.10
N ALA A 246 -3.79 -6.45 28.18
CA ALA A 246 -4.79 -5.41 27.92
C ALA A 246 -5.60 -5.09 29.21
N ARG A 247 -6.12 -6.12 29.88
CA ARG A 247 -6.88 -5.94 31.14
C ARG A 247 -6.05 -5.33 32.27
N GLN A 248 -4.77 -5.65 32.37
CA GLN A 248 -3.86 -5.00 33.32
C GLN A 248 -3.71 -3.49 33.08
N ARG A 249 -3.93 -3.03 31.84
CA ARG A 249 -4.00 -1.62 31.48
C ARG A 249 -5.40 -1.01 31.68
N GLY A 250 -6.38 -1.77 32.11
CA GLY A 250 -7.78 -1.32 32.22
C GLY A 250 -8.46 -1.20 30.83
N LEU A 251 -7.93 -1.87 29.80
CA LEU A 251 -8.44 -1.80 28.43
C LEU A 251 -8.93 -3.18 27.98
N THR A 252 -9.93 -3.21 27.10
CA THR A 252 -10.20 -4.38 26.26
C THR A 252 -9.17 -4.45 25.13
N PHE A 253 -8.99 -5.61 24.53
CA PHE A 253 -8.09 -5.72 23.37
C PHE A 253 -8.57 -4.87 22.19
N TYR A 254 -9.88 -4.74 22.01
CA TYR A 254 -10.47 -3.82 21.04
C TYR A 254 -10.04 -2.37 21.26
N GLN A 255 -10.02 -1.91 22.51
CA GLN A 255 -9.55 -0.57 22.88
C GLN A 255 -8.04 -0.41 22.70
N VAL A 256 -7.26 -1.48 22.94
CA VAL A 256 -5.84 -1.51 22.62
C VAL A 256 -5.62 -1.32 21.10
N LEU A 257 -6.35 -2.04 20.26
CA LEU A 257 -6.27 -1.88 18.79
C LEU A 257 -6.73 -0.49 18.36
N THR A 258 -7.76 0.07 19.00
CA THR A 258 -8.23 1.43 18.73
C THR A 258 -7.12 2.44 18.96
N LEU A 259 -6.48 2.42 20.13
CA LEU A 259 -5.37 3.32 20.43
C LEU A 259 -4.12 3.02 19.56
N ALA A 260 -3.80 1.76 19.36
CA ALA A 260 -2.67 1.35 18.50
C ALA A 260 -2.82 1.84 17.07
N SER A 261 -4.06 1.87 16.53
CA SER A 261 -4.32 2.40 15.19
C SER A 261 -4.07 3.91 15.09
N ILE A 262 -4.27 4.64 16.15
CA ILE A 262 -3.93 6.08 16.24
C ILE A 262 -2.40 6.21 16.28
N VAL A 263 -1.72 5.51 17.20
CA VAL A 263 -0.25 5.51 17.31
C VAL A 263 0.43 5.13 16.01
N GLU A 264 -0.12 4.15 15.27
CA GLU A 264 0.40 3.73 13.94
C GLU A 264 0.39 4.87 12.94
N ARG A 265 -0.59 5.77 13.03
CA ARG A 265 -0.76 6.89 12.10
C ARG A 265 -0.01 8.16 12.52
N GLU A 266 0.45 8.25 13.77
CA GLU A 266 1.21 9.40 14.27
C GLU A 266 2.69 9.33 13.90
N THR A 267 3.30 8.15 13.95
CA THR A 267 4.73 8.02 13.66
C THR A 267 5.10 6.73 12.96
N ALA A 268 6.04 6.83 12.03
CA ALA A 268 6.72 5.69 11.44
C ALA A 268 7.91 5.20 12.30
N ALA A 269 8.39 6.02 13.25
CA ALA A 269 9.53 5.71 14.09
C ALA A 269 9.14 4.74 15.22
N ALA A 270 9.50 3.46 15.09
CA ALA A 270 9.14 2.42 16.07
C ALA A 270 9.59 2.79 17.51
N ALA A 271 10.74 3.44 17.67
CA ALA A 271 11.27 3.84 18.96
C ALA A 271 10.41 4.90 19.68
N GLU A 272 9.61 5.68 18.95
CA GLU A 272 8.76 6.73 19.55
C GLU A 272 7.35 6.27 19.88
N LYS A 273 6.89 5.17 19.27
CA LYS A 273 5.53 4.64 19.52
C LYS A 273 5.19 4.46 21.01
N PRO A 274 6.08 3.94 21.88
CA PRO A 274 5.80 3.84 23.31
C PRO A 274 5.62 5.20 24.00
N PHE A 275 6.31 6.25 23.57
CA PHE A 275 6.17 7.61 24.10
C PHE A 275 4.85 8.24 23.66
N ILE A 276 4.49 8.12 22.36
CA ILE A 276 3.20 8.61 21.84
C ILE A 276 2.04 7.86 22.52
N ALA A 277 2.14 6.54 22.67
CA ALA A 277 1.15 5.77 23.42
C ALA A 277 1.00 6.27 24.86
N SER A 278 2.12 6.61 25.54
CA SER A 278 2.12 7.18 26.87
C SER A 278 1.37 8.51 26.94
N VAL A 279 1.59 9.41 25.97
CA VAL A 279 0.85 10.71 25.91
C VAL A 279 -0.66 10.47 25.84
N TYR A 280 -1.12 9.59 24.97
CA TYR A 280 -2.55 9.31 24.85
C TYR A 280 -3.13 8.61 26.08
N LEU A 281 -2.40 7.67 26.68
CA LEU A 281 -2.83 7.02 27.92
C LEU A 281 -2.90 8.00 29.10
N ASN A 282 -1.98 8.97 29.19
CA ASN A 282 -2.03 10.03 30.17
C ASN A 282 -3.26 10.94 29.97
N ARG A 283 -3.63 11.22 28.71
CA ARG A 283 -4.84 11.99 28.40
C ARG A 283 -6.12 11.21 28.69
N LEU A 284 -6.11 9.88 28.54
CA LEU A 284 -7.24 8.99 28.84
C LEU A 284 -7.39 8.69 30.35
N ALA A 285 -6.37 8.97 31.15
CA ALA A 285 -6.41 8.70 32.58
C ALA A 285 -7.53 9.49 33.27
N PRO A 286 -8.23 8.88 34.23
CA PRO A 286 -9.25 9.59 35.03
C PRO A 286 -8.68 10.84 35.71
N GLY A 287 -9.35 11.98 35.54
CA GLY A 287 -8.88 13.27 36.09
C GLY A 287 -7.77 13.95 35.31
N SER A 288 -7.46 13.47 34.09
CA SER A 288 -6.51 14.13 33.19
C SER A 288 -6.91 15.60 32.97
N PRO A 289 -5.95 16.54 33.00
CA PRO A 289 -6.22 17.94 32.66
C PRO A 289 -6.48 18.14 31.16
N TYR A 290 -6.18 17.14 30.33
CA TYR A 290 -6.31 17.18 28.87
C TYR A 290 -7.08 15.96 28.35
N PRO A 291 -8.42 15.88 28.56
CA PRO A 291 -9.20 14.66 28.30
C PRO A 291 -9.48 14.39 26.81
N LEU A 292 -9.16 15.33 25.92
CA LEU A 292 -9.29 15.18 24.47
C LEU A 292 -8.01 14.60 23.88
N LEU A 293 -8.10 13.56 23.05
CA LEU A 293 -6.91 12.99 22.41
C LEU A 293 -6.31 13.96 21.38
N GLN A 294 -7.15 14.68 20.64
CA GLN A 294 -6.73 15.65 19.61
C GLN A 294 -5.76 15.01 18.58
N ALA A 295 -6.10 13.84 18.14
CA ALA A 295 -5.32 13.07 17.18
C ALA A 295 -5.80 13.37 15.74
N ASP A 296 -4.98 14.01 14.94
CA ASP A 296 -5.27 14.36 13.53
C ASP A 296 -5.79 13.16 12.72
N PRO A 297 -5.17 11.96 12.82
CA PRO A 297 -5.61 10.81 12.06
C PRO A 297 -7.07 10.40 12.29
N THR A 298 -7.62 10.71 13.45
CA THR A 298 -9.04 10.41 13.76
C THR A 298 -10.01 11.27 12.95
N VAL A 299 -9.65 12.53 12.71
CA VAL A 299 -10.42 13.44 11.85
C VAL A 299 -10.23 13.08 10.37
N GLN A 300 -9.01 12.76 9.96
CA GLN A 300 -8.72 12.26 8.62
C GLN A 300 -9.52 10.98 8.30
N TYR A 301 -9.62 10.07 9.27
CA TYR A 301 -10.46 8.87 9.14
C TYR A 301 -11.93 9.22 8.95
N ALA A 302 -12.45 10.15 9.73
CA ALA A 302 -13.84 10.61 9.63
C ALA A 302 -14.17 11.27 8.29
N LEU A 303 -13.21 11.98 7.70
CA LEU A 303 -13.35 12.60 6.37
C LEU A 303 -13.36 11.57 5.23
N GLY A 304 -12.71 10.43 5.41
CA GLY A 304 -12.64 9.37 4.40
C GLY A 304 -11.83 9.75 3.16
N TYR A 305 -12.08 9.02 2.06
CA TYR A 305 -11.37 9.23 0.80
C TYR A 305 -11.70 10.57 0.15
N GLN A 306 -10.66 11.31 -0.21
CA GLN A 306 -10.75 12.63 -0.85
C GLN A 306 -10.61 12.48 -2.36
N PHE A 307 -11.74 12.44 -3.08
CA PHE A 307 -11.75 12.24 -4.53
C PHE A 307 -10.96 13.29 -5.32
N GLY A 308 -10.92 14.55 -4.83
CA GLY A 308 -10.20 15.64 -5.49
C GLY A 308 -8.68 15.53 -5.44
N SER A 309 -8.12 14.91 -4.40
CA SER A 309 -6.69 14.75 -4.19
C SER A 309 -6.22 13.29 -4.24
N GLY A 310 -7.12 12.32 -4.32
CA GLY A 310 -6.79 10.91 -4.29
C GLY A 310 -6.27 10.40 -2.93
N GLN A 311 -6.53 11.15 -1.85
CA GLN A 311 -5.98 10.84 -0.53
C GLN A 311 -6.99 10.12 0.37
N TRP A 312 -6.56 9.04 1.00
CA TRP A 312 -7.28 8.40 2.11
C TRP A 312 -7.06 9.12 3.44
N TRP A 313 -5.92 9.78 3.58
CA TRP A 313 -5.48 10.51 4.77
C TRP A 313 -5.19 11.95 4.35
N LYS A 314 -6.22 12.78 4.45
CA LYS A 314 -6.14 14.16 3.96
C LYS A 314 -5.03 14.94 4.65
N THR A 315 -4.13 15.51 3.88
CA THR A 315 -3.04 16.39 4.35
C THR A 315 -2.85 17.52 3.32
N PRO A 316 -2.73 18.79 3.74
CA PRO A 316 -2.89 19.31 5.10
C PRO A 316 -4.35 19.35 5.56
N MET A 317 -4.56 19.35 6.88
CA MET A 317 -5.85 19.59 7.52
C MET A 317 -6.02 21.10 7.79
N SER A 318 -7.25 21.60 7.71
CA SER A 318 -7.58 22.97 8.10
C SER A 318 -8.08 23.04 9.55
N LEU A 319 -7.88 24.18 10.21
CA LEU A 319 -8.43 24.41 11.56
C LEU A 319 -9.95 24.25 11.62
N ASP A 320 -10.64 24.56 10.52
CA ASP A 320 -12.09 24.42 10.40
C ASP A 320 -12.51 22.95 10.46
N GLU A 321 -11.73 22.03 9.87
CA GLU A 321 -12.03 20.60 9.85
C GLU A 321 -11.91 19.99 11.24
N TYR A 322 -10.92 20.36 12.06
CA TYR A 322 -10.83 19.91 13.43
C TYR A 322 -12.06 20.30 14.27
N ASN A 323 -12.65 21.46 14.01
CA ASN A 323 -13.77 22.00 14.78
C ASN A 323 -15.15 21.64 14.24
N ARG A 324 -15.28 21.27 12.94
CA ARG A 324 -16.58 21.10 12.28
C ARG A 324 -16.90 19.69 11.82
N VAL A 325 -15.91 18.81 11.71
CA VAL A 325 -16.19 17.42 11.35
C VAL A 325 -16.98 16.76 12.48
N ASN A 326 -18.29 16.74 12.35
CA ASN A 326 -19.19 16.14 13.34
C ASN A 326 -19.22 14.61 13.16
N SER A 327 -18.27 13.94 13.77
CA SER A 327 -18.14 12.49 13.77
C SER A 327 -17.72 12.00 15.14
N PRO A 328 -18.24 10.88 15.63
CA PRO A 328 -17.79 10.29 16.90
C PRO A 328 -16.31 9.88 16.89
N TYR A 329 -15.69 9.84 15.69
CA TYR A 329 -14.25 9.65 15.54
C TYR A 329 -13.44 10.93 15.76
N ASN A 330 -14.05 12.13 15.76
CA ASN A 330 -13.32 13.37 15.95
C ASN A 330 -12.90 13.57 17.40
N THR A 331 -11.68 13.22 17.74
CA THR A 331 -11.12 13.32 19.08
C THR A 331 -10.73 14.75 19.51
N TYR A 332 -10.96 15.76 18.67
CA TYR A 332 -10.94 17.18 19.04
C TYR A 332 -12.25 17.63 19.68
N LEU A 333 -13.37 16.96 19.34
CA LEU A 333 -14.71 17.30 19.83
C LEU A 333 -15.20 16.36 20.94
N TYR A 334 -14.81 15.09 20.88
CA TYR A 334 -15.31 14.06 21.77
C TYR A 334 -14.18 13.47 22.62
N PRO A 335 -14.33 13.47 23.98
CA PRO A 335 -13.32 12.92 24.88
C PRO A 335 -13.29 11.39 24.84
N GLY A 336 -12.14 10.83 25.20
CA GLY A 336 -11.93 9.39 25.24
C GLY A 336 -11.51 8.79 23.91
N LEU A 337 -11.55 7.45 23.84
CA LEU A 337 -11.27 6.73 22.60
C LEU A 337 -12.41 6.89 21.59
N PRO A 338 -12.10 6.95 20.28
CA PRO A 338 -13.14 6.86 19.25
C PRO A 338 -13.85 5.51 19.30
N PRO A 339 -14.97 5.34 18.56
CA PRO A 339 -15.79 4.11 18.60
C PRO A 339 -15.06 2.83 18.23
N GLY A 340 -13.94 2.93 17.51
CA GLY A 340 -13.13 1.80 17.08
C GLY A 340 -11.83 2.20 16.39
N PRO A 341 -11.05 1.21 15.93
CA PRO A 341 -9.82 1.45 15.21
C PRO A 341 -10.04 2.27 13.93
N ILE A 342 -9.04 3.07 13.56
CA ILE A 342 -9.05 3.91 12.35
C ILE A 342 -8.19 3.33 11.22
N ALA A 343 -7.33 2.36 11.55
CA ALA A 343 -6.41 1.70 10.62
C ALA A 343 -5.98 0.36 11.20
N ASN A 344 -5.23 -0.41 10.43
CA ASN A 344 -4.69 -1.69 10.84
C ASN A 344 -3.24 -1.53 11.34
N PRO A 345 -3.00 -1.58 12.66
CA PRO A 345 -1.70 -1.33 13.26
C PRO A 345 -0.77 -2.53 13.11
N ASN A 346 0.54 -2.28 13.08
CA ASN A 346 1.56 -3.31 13.20
C ASN A 346 1.80 -3.71 14.67
N LEU A 347 2.67 -4.73 14.86
CA LEU A 347 2.99 -5.24 16.19
C LEU A 347 3.57 -4.16 17.10
N ASP A 348 4.46 -3.29 16.59
CA ASP A 348 5.12 -2.27 17.41
C ASP A 348 4.12 -1.28 18.02
N SER A 349 3.10 -0.88 17.25
CA SER A 349 2.04 0.00 17.75
C SER A 349 1.16 -0.68 18.80
N ILE A 350 0.84 -1.96 18.61
CA ILE A 350 0.07 -2.75 19.58
C ILE A 350 0.87 -2.89 20.88
N MET A 351 2.14 -3.25 20.76
CA MET A 351 3.03 -3.41 21.92
C MET A 351 3.30 -2.07 22.64
N ALA A 352 3.37 -0.97 21.90
CA ALA A 352 3.52 0.37 22.48
C ALA A 352 2.35 0.74 23.40
N VAL A 353 1.13 0.33 23.08
CA VAL A 353 -0.04 0.55 23.96
C VAL A 353 -0.02 -0.40 25.16
N LEU A 354 0.36 -1.64 24.97
CA LEU A 354 0.45 -2.63 26.05
C LEU A 354 1.61 -2.36 27.00
N GLN A 355 2.71 -1.84 26.49
CA GLN A 355 3.97 -1.58 27.20
C GLN A 355 4.46 -0.14 26.90
N PRO A 356 3.67 0.91 27.27
CA PRO A 356 4.05 2.29 26.99
C PRO A 356 5.27 2.71 27.80
N ALA A 357 5.95 3.76 27.34
CA ALA A 357 6.97 4.42 28.13
C ALA A 357 6.35 5.04 29.40
N ALA A 358 7.07 4.95 30.52
CA ALA A 358 6.63 5.57 31.76
C ALA A 358 7.00 7.06 31.75
N THR A 359 6.08 7.92 31.31
CA THR A 359 6.29 9.37 31.20
C THR A 359 5.10 10.16 31.76
N ASN A 360 5.33 11.46 31.99
CA ASN A 360 4.29 12.43 32.35
C ASN A 360 3.95 13.36 31.18
N TYR A 361 4.26 12.94 29.94
CA TYR A 361 3.98 13.78 28.77
C TYR A 361 2.49 13.80 28.42
N TYR A 362 2.03 14.97 28.02
CA TYR A 362 0.69 15.22 27.51
C TYR A 362 0.68 15.74 26.08
N PHE A 363 1.84 16.18 25.58
CA PHE A 363 1.97 16.80 24.26
C PHE A 363 3.16 16.26 23.51
N PHE A 364 3.09 16.32 22.20
CA PHE A 364 4.22 16.13 21.32
C PHE A 364 4.04 17.02 20.06
N VAL A 365 5.13 17.33 19.40
CA VAL A 365 5.16 18.08 18.15
C VAL A 365 6.33 17.57 17.29
N CYS A 366 6.16 17.55 15.99
CA CYS A 366 7.22 17.16 15.07
C CYS A 366 8.44 18.07 15.16
N GLN A 367 9.64 17.50 15.24
CA GLN A 367 10.90 18.27 15.26
C GLN A 367 11.28 18.85 13.89
N ARG A 368 10.59 18.49 12.84
CA ARG A 368 10.79 18.99 11.49
C ARG A 368 9.46 19.24 10.79
N PRO A 369 9.38 20.18 9.83
CA PRO A 369 8.20 20.36 9.01
C PRO A 369 7.76 19.02 8.39
N GLN A 370 6.45 18.76 8.36
CA GLN A 370 5.86 17.52 7.84
C GLN A 370 6.32 16.22 8.54
N CYS A 371 6.92 16.31 9.73
CA CYS A 371 7.42 15.16 10.47
C CYS A 371 8.45 14.30 9.74
N GLU A 372 9.28 14.89 8.90
CA GLU A 372 10.37 14.17 8.24
C GLU A 372 11.27 13.44 9.25
N GLY A 373 11.39 12.12 9.09
CA GLY A 373 12.12 11.25 10.01
C GLY A 373 11.33 10.82 11.24
N GLY A 374 10.07 11.27 11.40
CA GLY A 374 9.16 10.81 12.46
C GLY A 374 9.60 11.15 13.89
N GLN A 375 10.49 12.14 14.08
CA GLN A 375 10.98 12.53 15.40
C GLN A 375 10.12 13.63 16.01
N HIS A 376 9.77 13.47 17.30
CA HIS A 376 8.94 14.40 18.05
C HIS A 376 9.68 14.97 19.28
N ALA A 377 9.32 16.20 19.63
CA ALA A 377 9.61 16.79 20.93
C ALA A 377 8.39 16.61 21.81
N PHE A 378 8.61 16.05 23.01
CA PHE A 378 7.56 15.77 23.99
C PHE A 378 7.54 16.85 25.06
N ALA A 379 6.35 17.11 25.63
CA ALA A 379 6.18 18.11 26.68
C ALA A 379 5.15 17.63 27.72
N THR A 380 5.36 18.06 28.97
CA THR A 380 4.48 17.79 30.11
C THR A 380 3.41 18.88 30.26
N THR A 381 3.77 20.15 29.99
CA THR A 381 2.87 21.29 30.08
C THR A 381 2.56 21.89 28.72
N TYR A 382 1.47 22.64 28.66
CA TYR A 382 1.10 23.36 27.43
C TYR A 382 2.11 24.46 27.07
N GLU A 383 2.71 25.10 28.09
CA GLU A 383 3.75 26.11 27.89
C GLU A 383 5.01 25.53 27.26
N GLU A 384 5.47 24.36 27.73
CA GLU A 384 6.59 23.62 27.11
C GLU A 384 6.25 23.22 25.66
N HIS A 385 5.01 22.79 25.43
CA HIS A 385 4.55 22.46 24.08
C HIS A 385 4.61 23.67 23.14
N LEU A 386 4.14 24.85 23.58
CA LEU A 386 4.22 26.07 22.77
C LEU A 386 5.67 26.47 22.48
N GLN A 387 6.58 26.29 23.44
CA GLN A 387 8.01 26.50 23.22
C GLN A 387 8.56 25.54 22.13
N ASN A 388 8.20 24.26 22.22
CA ASN A 388 8.58 23.28 21.20
C ASN A 388 8.01 23.64 19.82
N VAL A 389 6.75 24.07 19.74
CA VAL A 389 6.13 24.55 18.49
C VAL A 389 6.90 25.73 17.90
N ALA A 390 7.26 26.73 18.73
CA ALA A 390 8.04 27.88 18.28
C ALA A 390 9.43 27.49 17.77
N VAL A 391 10.10 26.54 18.46
CA VAL A 391 11.45 26.08 18.09
C VAL A 391 11.45 25.26 16.80
N TYR A 392 10.49 24.33 16.65
CA TYR A 392 10.56 23.33 15.59
C TYR A 392 9.68 23.68 14.37
N LEU A 393 8.59 24.42 14.55
CA LEU A 393 7.70 24.77 13.46
C LEU A 393 7.77 26.25 13.06
N GLY A 394 8.50 27.09 13.84
CA GLY A 394 8.68 28.52 13.54
C GLY A 394 7.40 29.35 13.64
N GLN A 395 6.44 28.93 14.50
CA GLN A 395 5.14 29.60 14.70
C GLN A 395 5.09 30.36 16.00
#